data_f55ba9b15fdeea765a336b84345475aa
#
_entry.id   f55ba9b15fdeea765a336b84345475aa
#
_cell.length_a   1.000
_cell.length_b   1.000
_cell.length_c   1.000
_cell.angle_alpha   90.00
_cell.angle_beta   90.00
_cell.angle_gamma   90.00
#
_symmetry.space_group_name_H-M   'P 1'
#
loop_
_entity.id
_entity.type
_entity.pdbx_description
1 polymer ?
#
loop_
_entity_poly.entity_id
_entity_poly.type
_entity_poly.pdbx_seq_one_letter_code
_entity_poly.pdbx_strand_id
1 'polypeptide(L)'
;MEFLSGAGAWRTTLTLSPDGSFAGEYTDSDADVQYICRFHGSFGDFARLTDASWSLTLKELVLDTGHPLGEEWRENGIRYISSGPYGLDGPDGAPLEPGSAFLLYTPEATGYAPGTELYGALPFWTWWPGRRQFIDAGDQLGCYGLHNLATGYGFFSPDT
;
A
#
# COMPACT_ATOMS: atom_id res chain seq x y z
N MET A 1 -1.90 4.69 6.40
CA MET A 1 -1.76 3.25 6.10
C MET A 1 -0.31 2.92 5.82
N GLU A 2 0.10 1.70 6.07
CA GLU A 2 1.49 1.27 5.88
C GLU A 2 1.55 -0.07 5.14
N PHE A 3 2.54 -0.19 4.26
CA PHE A 3 2.99 -1.42 3.64
C PHE A 3 4.47 -1.56 3.96
N LEU A 4 4.86 -2.59 4.71
CA LEU A 4 6.21 -2.71 5.25
C LEU A 4 6.69 -4.15 5.37
N SER A 5 8.01 -4.32 5.45
CA SER A 5 8.60 -5.60 5.77
C SER A 5 8.34 -5.98 7.24
N GLY A 6 8.26 -7.27 7.52
CA GLY A 6 8.11 -7.75 8.90
C GLY A 6 9.24 -7.31 9.85
N ALA A 7 10.43 -7.11 9.31
CA ALA A 7 11.61 -6.62 10.05
C ALA A 7 11.74 -5.09 10.05
N GLY A 8 10.89 -4.36 9.31
CA GLY A 8 10.94 -2.90 9.22
C GLY A 8 12.10 -2.35 8.39
N ALA A 9 12.73 -3.17 7.54
CA ALA A 9 13.83 -2.74 6.69
C ALA A 9 13.38 -1.72 5.63
N TRP A 10 12.19 -1.93 5.08
CA TRP A 10 11.56 -1.02 4.14
C TRP A 10 10.12 -0.71 4.57
N ARG A 11 9.64 0.45 4.14
CA ARG A 11 8.29 0.94 4.48
C ARG A 11 7.77 1.86 3.39
N THR A 12 6.50 1.67 3.04
CA THR A 12 5.71 2.66 2.31
C THR A 12 4.60 3.15 3.21
N THR A 13 4.54 4.45 3.45
CA THR A 13 3.43 5.10 4.13
C THR A 13 2.50 5.73 3.10
N LEU A 14 1.21 5.70 3.37
CA LEU A 14 0.19 6.29 2.52
C LEU A 14 -0.89 6.92 3.39
N THR A 15 -1.15 8.19 3.20
CA THR A 15 -2.28 8.90 3.81
C THR A 15 -3.37 9.04 2.77
N LEU A 16 -4.49 8.38 2.99
CA LEU A 16 -5.67 8.44 2.13
C LEU A 16 -6.71 9.37 2.77
N SER A 17 -7.15 10.35 2.02
CA SER A 17 -8.17 11.33 2.44
C SER A 17 -9.57 10.89 2.00
N PRO A 18 -10.64 11.40 2.66
CA PRO A 18 -12.02 11.02 2.33
C PRO A 18 -12.46 11.37 0.90
N ASP A 19 -11.81 12.35 0.27
CA ASP A 19 -12.07 12.74 -1.12
C ASP A 19 -11.38 11.83 -2.16
N GLY A 20 -10.63 10.82 -1.70
CA GLY A 20 -9.89 9.90 -2.55
C GLY A 20 -8.46 10.34 -2.87
N SER A 21 -8.05 11.55 -2.49
CA SER A 21 -6.66 11.98 -2.64
C SER A 21 -5.74 11.24 -1.68
N PHE A 22 -4.50 11.04 -2.08
CA PHE A 22 -3.49 10.42 -1.22
C PHE A 22 -2.12 11.03 -1.45
N ALA A 23 -1.27 10.89 -0.43
CA ALA A 23 0.15 11.18 -0.52
C ALA A 23 0.93 10.17 0.31
N GLY A 24 2.20 9.94 -0.03
CA GLY A 24 3.00 8.99 0.70
C GLY A 24 4.48 9.00 0.35
N GLU A 25 5.20 8.11 1.00
CA GLU A 25 6.64 7.95 0.84
C GLU A 25 7.05 6.49 1.01
N TYR A 26 7.89 6.02 0.10
CA TYR A 26 8.61 4.75 0.25
C TYR A 26 10.05 5.03 0.67
N THR A 27 10.54 4.25 1.63
CA THR A 27 11.95 4.26 2.05
C THR A 27 12.45 2.84 2.29
N ASP A 28 13.70 2.61 1.88
CA ASP A 28 14.45 1.39 2.18
C ASP A 28 15.90 1.76 2.42
N SER A 29 16.49 1.22 3.48
CA SER A 29 17.87 1.50 3.85
C SER A 29 18.71 0.23 3.69
N ASP A 30 19.77 0.31 2.89
CA ASP A 30 20.74 -0.75 2.68
C ASP A 30 22.16 -0.18 2.82
N ALA A 31 22.87 -0.61 3.86
CA ALA A 31 24.22 -0.16 4.19
C ALA A 31 24.33 1.39 4.25
N ASP A 32 24.96 1.99 3.25
CA ASP A 32 25.17 3.43 3.14
C ASP A 32 24.25 4.12 2.13
N VAL A 33 23.25 3.40 1.63
CA VAL A 33 22.33 3.87 0.60
C VAL A 33 20.91 3.91 1.17
N GLN A 34 20.17 4.97 0.84
CA GLN A 34 18.75 5.07 1.08
C GLN A 34 17.99 5.17 -0.24
N TYR A 35 17.12 4.20 -0.48
CA TYR A 35 16.15 4.27 -1.57
C TYR A 35 14.95 5.07 -1.11
N ILE A 36 14.46 5.97 -1.95
CA ILE A 36 13.34 6.87 -1.60
C ILE A 36 12.44 7.11 -2.80
N CYS A 37 11.13 7.18 -2.53
CA CYS A 37 10.13 7.66 -3.47
C CYS A 37 9.08 8.46 -2.70
N ARG A 38 8.85 9.72 -3.11
CA ARG A 38 7.71 10.51 -2.66
C ARG A 38 6.68 10.58 -3.75
N PHE A 39 5.43 10.51 -3.39
CA PHE A 39 4.35 10.47 -4.37
C PHE A 39 3.07 11.07 -3.81
N HIS A 40 2.19 11.49 -4.73
CA HIS A 40 0.80 11.80 -4.46
C HIS A 40 -0.08 11.33 -5.60
N GLY A 41 -1.38 11.32 -5.39
CA GLY A 41 -2.32 10.93 -6.42
C GLY A 41 -3.76 10.92 -5.93
N SER A 42 -4.61 10.22 -6.65
CA SER A 42 -6.01 10.07 -6.29
C SER A 42 -6.60 8.75 -6.75
N PHE A 43 -7.55 8.25 -5.97
CA PHE A 43 -8.46 7.19 -6.33
C PHE A 43 -9.84 7.77 -6.65
N GLY A 44 -10.59 7.07 -7.48
CA GLY A 44 -11.96 7.39 -7.82
C GLY A 44 -12.78 6.15 -8.15
N ASP A 45 -13.97 6.35 -8.68
CA ASP A 45 -14.89 5.28 -9.05
C ASP A 45 -15.20 4.33 -7.87
N PHE A 46 -15.39 4.90 -6.69
CA PHE A 46 -15.70 4.14 -5.49
C PHE A 46 -17.05 3.44 -5.66
N ALA A 47 -17.06 2.12 -5.56
CA ALA A 47 -18.27 1.30 -5.63
C ALA A 47 -18.28 0.30 -4.48
N ARG A 48 -19.37 0.32 -3.69
CA ARG A 48 -19.54 -0.63 -2.60
C ARG A 48 -19.76 -2.02 -3.15
N LEU A 49 -18.98 -3.00 -2.70
CA LEU A 49 -19.09 -4.40 -3.05
C LEU A 49 -19.84 -5.20 -1.98
N THR A 50 -19.47 -4.99 -0.72
CA THR A 50 -20.09 -5.62 0.46
C THR A 50 -20.26 -4.58 1.56
N ASP A 51 -20.74 -4.99 2.72
CA ASP A 51 -20.83 -4.08 3.89
C ASP A 51 -19.45 -3.62 4.39
N ALA A 52 -18.39 -4.33 4.01
CA ALA A 52 -17.04 -4.09 4.51
C ALA A 52 -15.99 -3.89 3.40
N SER A 53 -16.40 -3.74 2.14
CA SER A 53 -15.46 -3.57 1.02
C SER A 53 -15.99 -2.68 -0.08
N TRP A 54 -15.05 -1.95 -0.72
CA TRP A 54 -15.27 -1.10 -1.89
C TRP A 54 -14.24 -1.40 -2.96
N SER A 55 -14.65 -1.32 -4.22
CA SER A 55 -13.73 -1.21 -5.33
C SER A 55 -13.40 0.26 -5.58
N LEU A 56 -12.19 0.53 -6.02
CA LEU A 56 -11.74 1.85 -6.42
C LEU A 56 -10.72 1.75 -7.55
N THR A 57 -10.55 2.83 -8.27
CA THR A 57 -9.65 2.91 -9.41
C THR A 57 -8.63 4.01 -9.19
N LEU A 58 -7.37 3.72 -9.45
CA LEU A 58 -6.31 4.73 -9.47
C LEU A 58 -6.59 5.72 -10.61
N LYS A 59 -6.70 7.01 -10.30
CA LYS A 59 -6.95 8.08 -11.27
C LYS A 59 -5.68 8.84 -11.63
N GLU A 60 -4.82 9.05 -10.65
CA GLU A 60 -3.57 9.77 -10.82
C GLU A 60 -2.52 9.23 -9.86
N LEU A 61 -1.28 9.15 -10.33
CA LEU A 61 -0.11 8.86 -9.52
C LEU A 61 1.05 9.71 -10.04
N VAL A 62 1.55 10.60 -9.19
CA VAL A 62 2.65 11.52 -9.51
C VAL A 62 3.80 11.26 -8.55
N LEU A 63 5.01 11.09 -9.10
CA LEU A 63 6.21 10.95 -8.30
C LEU A 63 6.81 12.31 -8.02
N ASP A 64 7.02 12.63 -6.74
CA ASP A 64 7.45 13.95 -6.23
C ASP A 64 8.87 13.94 -5.68
N THR A 65 9.64 12.89 -5.93
CA THR A 65 11.00 12.75 -5.38
C THR A 65 11.94 13.88 -5.83
N GLY A 66 11.63 14.51 -6.98
CA GLY A 66 12.47 15.58 -7.56
C GLY A 66 13.67 15.06 -8.32
N HIS A 67 13.83 13.74 -8.42
CA HIS A 67 14.90 13.06 -9.15
C HIS A 67 14.29 11.95 -10.02
N PRO A 68 14.73 11.81 -11.28
CA PRO A 68 14.29 10.70 -12.14
C PRO A 68 14.53 9.34 -11.49
N LEU A 69 13.67 8.36 -11.82
CA LEU A 69 13.85 7.00 -11.34
C LEU A 69 15.25 6.46 -11.67
N GLY A 70 15.91 5.90 -10.66
CA GLY A 70 17.25 5.33 -10.76
C GLY A 70 18.38 6.35 -10.59
N GLU A 71 18.08 7.65 -10.51
CA GLU A 71 19.09 8.66 -10.25
C GLU A 71 19.66 8.52 -8.83
N GLU A 72 20.98 8.68 -8.74
CA GLU A 72 21.71 8.70 -7.49
C GLU A 72 22.17 10.13 -7.19
N TRP A 73 22.01 10.54 -5.91
CA TRP A 73 22.56 11.83 -5.44
C TRP A 73 23.03 11.71 -3.99
N ARG A 74 23.74 12.72 -3.53
CA ARG A 74 24.16 12.84 -2.13
C ARG A 74 23.63 14.12 -1.53
N GLU A 75 23.13 14.00 -0.31
CA GLU A 75 22.64 15.12 0.46
C GLU A 75 22.94 14.88 1.95
N ASN A 76 23.53 15.85 2.62
CA ASN A 76 23.90 15.76 4.04
C ASN A 76 24.71 14.49 4.39
N GLY A 77 25.56 14.04 3.48
CA GLY A 77 26.40 12.85 3.67
C GLY A 77 25.71 11.52 3.40
N ILE A 78 24.42 11.53 3.10
CA ILE A 78 23.63 10.34 2.77
C ILE A 78 23.59 10.17 1.25
N ARG A 79 23.77 8.93 0.81
CA ARG A 79 23.63 8.53 -0.59
C ARG A 79 22.20 8.07 -0.83
N TYR A 80 21.50 8.72 -1.75
CA TYR A 80 20.12 8.40 -2.12
C TYR A 80 20.05 7.82 -3.53
N ILE A 81 19.06 6.93 -3.72
CA ILE A 81 18.65 6.46 -5.05
C ILE A 81 17.14 6.68 -5.19
N SER A 82 16.74 7.35 -6.27
CA SER A 82 15.32 7.53 -6.61
C SER A 82 14.71 6.20 -7.02
N SER A 83 13.73 5.73 -6.25
CA SER A 83 13.06 4.45 -6.43
C SER A 83 11.60 4.63 -6.86
N GLY A 84 10.96 3.54 -7.32
CA GLY A 84 9.53 3.49 -7.57
C GLY A 84 8.69 3.48 -6.28
N PRO A 85 7.38 3.71 -6.39
CA PRO A 85 6.47 3.76 -5.25
C PRO A 85 6.06 2.34 -4.84
N TYR A 86 6.95 1.63 -4.13
CA TYR A 86 6.73 0.24 -3.76
C TYR A 86 5.40 0.04 -3.03
N GLY A 87 4.57 -0.85 -3.53
CA GLY A 87 3.18 -1.04 -3.11
C GLY A 87 2.16 -0.39 -4.05
N LEU A 88 2.53 0.67 -4.77
CA LEU A 88 1.77 1.31 -5.85
C LEU A 88 2.43 1.06 -7.21
N ASP A 89 3.12 -0.05 -7.34
CA ASP A 89 3.77 -0.54 -8.54
C ASP A 89 3.10 -1.83 -9.05
N GLY A 90 3.38 -2.17 -10.29
CA GLY A 90 2.94 -3.40 -10.91
C GLY A 90 3.92 -4.55 -10.70
N PRO A 91 3.62 -5.75 -11.25
CA PRO A 91 4.49 -6.92 -11.14
C PRO A 91 5.89 -6.74 -11.75
N ASP A 92 6.04 -5.80 -12.65
CA ASP A 92 7.30 -5.42 -13.30
C ASP A 92 8.09 -4.36 -12.51
N GLY A 93 7.55 -3.89 -11.39
CA GLY A 93 8.14 -2.84 -10.56
C GLY A 93 7.95 -1.42 -11.09
N ALA A 94 7.26 -1.24 -12.22
CA ALA A 94 6.93 0.09 -12.73
C ALA A 94 5.75 0.71 -11.95
N PRO A 95 5.72 2.05 -11.77
CA PRO A 95 4.57 2.71 -11.18
C PRO A 95 3.27 2.34 -11.90
N LEU A 96 2.19 2.17 -11.13
CA LEU A 96 0.89 1.84 -11.69
C LEU A 96 0.35 2.97 -12.58
N GLU A 97 -0.32 2.58 -13.64
CA GLU A 97 -0.99 3.49 -14.56
C GLU A 97 -2.41 3.81 -14.08
N PRO A 98 -2.97 4.98 -14.45
CA PRO A 98 -4.39 5.26 -14.27
C PRO A 98 -5.27 4.14 -14.83
N GLY A 99 -6.32 3.77 -14.09
CA GLY A 99 -7.17 2.62 -14.39
C GLY A 99 -6.85 1.37 -13.59
N SER A 100 -5.73 1.34 -12.86
CA SER A 100 -5.36 0.22 -11.99
C SER A 100 -6.39 0.03 -10.87
N ALA A 101 -6.76 -1.23 -10.61
CA ALA A 101 -7.82 -1.59 -9.68
C ALA A 101 -7.29 -1.85 -8.28
N PHE A 102 -8.04 -1.36 -7.28
CA PHE A 102 -7.81 -1.56 -5.86
C PHE A 102 -9.09 -2.01 -5.16
N LEU A 103 -8.93 -2.62 -3.98
CA LEU A 103 -10.00 -2.84 -3.04
C LEU A 103 -9.68 -2.14 -1.73
N LEU A 104 -10.69 -1.53 -1.11
CA LEU A 104 -10.62 -0.96 0.23
C LEU A 104 -11.49 -1.80 1.16
N TYR A 105 -10.92 -2.23 2.27
CA TYR A 105 -11.60 -2.99 3.30
C TYR A 105 -11.74 -2.16 4.57
N THR A 106 -12.89 -2.32 5.25
CA THR A 106 -13.08 -1.77 6.60
C THR A 106 -12.62 -2.77 7.66
N PRO A 107 -12.53 -2.34 8.93
CA PRO A 107 -12.13 -3.23 10.03
C PRO A 107 -13.02 -4.48 10.19
N GLU A 108 -14.26 -4.43 9.72
CA GLU A 108 -15.24 -5.52 9.82
C GLU A 108 -15.06 -6.61 8.76
N ALA A 109 -14.18 -6.42 7.78
CA ALA A 109 -13.93 -7.42 6.73
C ALA A 109 -13.44 -8.73 7.31
N THR A 110 -13.97 -9.85 6.80
CA THR A 110 -13.67 -11.21 7.29
C THR A 110 -13.02 -12.06 6.20
N GLY A 111 -12.32 -13.13 6.54
CA GLY A 111 -11.51 -13.81 5.54
C GLY A 111 -11.16 -15.27 5.75
N TYR A 112 -11.52 -15.91 6.87
CA TYR A 112 -11.14 -17.31 7.06
C TYR A 112 -12.07 -18.32 6.37
N ALA A 113 -13.31 -17.94 6.12
CA ALA A 113 -14.26 -18.84 5.48
C ALA A 113 -14.36 -18.59 3.98
N PRO A 114 -14.52 -19.63 3.13
CA PRO A 114 -14.80 -19.44 1.70
C PRO A 114 -16.00 -18.52 1.48
N GLY A 115 -15.86 -17.60 0.53
CA GLY A 115 -16.90 -16.63 0.19
C GLY A 115 -16.87 -15.33 1.00
N THR A 116 -15.96 -15.20 1.96
CA THR A 116 -15.72 -13.93 2.67
C THR A 116 -14.77 -13.01 1.87
N GLU A 117 -14.79 -11.72 2.20
CA GLU A 117 -14.07 -10.69 1.41
C GLU A 117 -12.58 -10.96 1.26
N LEU A 118 -11.95 -11.44 2.33
CA LEU A 118 -10.49 -11.59 2.36
C LEU A 118 -10.00 -12.99 2.03
N TYR A 119 -10.90 -13.94 1.79
CA TYR A 119 -10.51 -15.35 1.66
C TYR A 119 -9.42 -15.59 0.61
N GLY A 120 -9.54 -15.01 -0.56
CA GLY A 120 -8.55 -15.14 -1.62
C GLY A 120 -7.28 -14.31 -1.40
N ALA A 121 -7.32 -13.32 -0.52
CA ALA A 121 -6.21 -12.42 -0.23
C ALA A 121 -5.40 -12.84 1.01
N LEU A 122 -5.89 -13.81 1.78
CA LEU A 122 -5.31 -14.23 3.06
C LEU A 122 -3.81 -14.53 3.03
N PRO A 123 -3.24 -15.23 2.05
CA PRO A 123 -1.80 -15.52 2.03
C PRO A 123 -0.94 -14.25 2.09
N PHE A 124 -1.39 -13.18 1.48
CA PHE A 124 -0.70 -11.89 1.47
C PHE A 124 -1.03 -11.08 2.73
N TRP A 125 -2.32 -10.94 3.07
CA TRP A 125 -2.80 -10.16 4.21
C TRP A 125 -2.30 -10.67 5.56
N THR A 126 -1.98 -11.96 5.64
CA THR A 126 -1.49 -12.59 6.88
C THR A 126 -0.01 -12.40 7.13
N TRP A 127 0.70 -11.74 6.23
CA TRP A 127 2.14 -11.63 6.38
C TRP A 127 2.54 -10.70 7.52
N TRP A 128 2.34 -9.45 7.46
CA TRP A 128 2.59 -8.49 8.53
C TRP A 128 2.13 -7.10 8.09
N PRO A 129 1.50 -6.30 8.93
CA PRO A 129 0.89 -6.57 10.25
C PRO A 129 -0.48 -7.23 10.16
N GLY A 130 -1.03 -7.40 8.95
CA GLY A 130 -2.40 -7.82 8.71
C GLY A 130 -2.77 -9.12 9.41
N ARG A 131 -1.87 -10.11 9.37
CA ARG A 131 -2.13 -11.40 10.02
C ARG A 131 -2.43 -11.27 11.51
N ARG A 132 -1.64 -10.46 12.20
CA ARG A 132 -1.80 -10.28 13.64
C ARG A 132 -3.15 -9.64 13.96
N GLN A 133 -3.48 -8.57 13.27
CA GLN A 133 -4.73 -7.86 13.50
C GLN A 133 -5.94 -8.71 13.16
N PHE A 134 -5.86 -9.44 12.06
CA PHE A 134 -6.91 -10.36 11.64
C PHE A 134 -7.19 -11.45 12.67
N ILE A 135 -6.14 -12.04 13.27
CA ILE A 135 -6.26 -13.05 14.31
C ILE A 135 -6.80 -12.43 15.61
N ASP A 136 -6.25 -11.30 16.02
CA ASP A 136 -6.60 -10.63 17.27
C ASP A 136 -8.04 -10.11 17.25
N ALA A 137 -8.54 -9.72 16.09
CA ALA A 137 -9.90 -9.23 15.92
C ALA A 137 -10.97 -10.36 15.79
N GLY A 138 -10.60 -11.61 15.99
CA GLY A 138 -11.55 -12.71 15.99
C GLY A 138 -12.23 -12.95 14.65
N ASP A 139 -11.46 -13.15 13.59
CA ASP A 139 -11.89 -13.35 12.21
C ASP A 139 -12.25 -12.06 11.44
N GLN A 140 -12.07 -10.90 12.03
CA GLN A 140 -12.17 -9.60 11.36
C GLN A 140 -10.80 -9.01 11.13
N LEU A 141 -10.66 -8.17 10.08
CA LEU A 141 -9.41 -7.50 9.78
C LEU A 141 -8.95 -6.57 10.93
N GLY A 142 -9.90 -5.87 11.55
CA GLY A 142 -9.64 -5.01 12.72
C GLY A 142 -8.99 -3.67 12.39
N CYS A 143 -8.69 -3.41 11.12
CA CYS A 143 -8.16 -2.13 10.63
C CYS A 143 -8.60 -1.90 9.19
N TYR A 144 -8.41 -0.69 8.67
CA TYR A 144 -8.58 -0.47 7.23
C TYR A 144 -7.46 -1.13 6.44
N GLY A 145 -7.79 -1.67 5.28
CA GLY A 145 -6.84 -2.26 4.34
C GLY A 145 -7.08 -1.74 2.92
N LEU A 146 -6.00 -1.44 2.22
CA LEU A 146 -6.00 -1.06 0.81
C LEU A 146 -5.20 -2.08 0.03
N HIS A 147 -5.85 -2.74 -0.92
CA HIS A 147 -5.31 -3.88 -1.65
C HIS A 147 -5.05 -3.52 -3.11
N ASN A 148 -3.78 -3.56 -3.52
CA ASN A 148 -3.36 -3.44 -4.91
C ASN A 148 -3.62 -4.77 -5.63
N LEU A 149 -4.56 -4.79 -6.57
CA LEU A 149 -4.95 -6.02 -7.26
C LEU A 149 -3.93 -6.47 -8.32
N ALA A 150 -3.03 -5.61 -8.76
CA ALA A 150 -2.00 -5.97 -9.74
C ALA A 150 -0.92 -6.89 -9.13
N THR A 151 -0.60 -6.70 -7.86
CA THR A 151 0.47 -7.43 -7.16
C THR A 151 -0.03 -8.25 -5.97
N GLY A 152 -1.19 -7.93 -5.43
CA GLY A 152 -1.66 -8.43 -4.16
C GLY A 152 -1.12 -7.68 -2.93
N TYR A 153 -0.34 -6.62 -3.10
CA TYR A 153 0.21 -5.84 -1.97
C TYR A 153 -0.88 -5.10 -1.20
N GLY A 154 -0.72 -5.01 0.10
CA GLY A 154 -1.71 -4.41 0.99
C GLY A 154 -1.11 -3.36 1.93
N PHE A 155 -1.82 -2.26 2.06
CA PHE A 155 -1.57 -1.22 3.05
C PHE A 155 -2.56 -1.37 4.19
N PHE A 156 -2.09 -1.25 5.42
CA PHE A 156 -2.92 -1.38 6.61
C PHE A 156 -2.86 -0.12 7.45
N SER A 157 -3.97 0.21 8.11
CA SER A 157 -4.04 1.30 9.08
C SER A 157 -4.12 0.69 10.48
N PRO A 158 -2.99 0.57 11.20
CA PRO A 158 -3.00 -0.06 12.52
C PRO A 158 -3.70 0.75 13.62
N ASP A 159 -3.99 2.02 13.36
CA ASP A 159 -4.52 2.97 14.33
C ASP A 159 -6.03 3.21 14.18
N THR A 160 -6.76 2.21 13.87
CA THR A 160 -8.23 2.32 13.78
C THR A 160 -8.94 2.08 15.09
#